data_27dca6cae96288128efc93c138cd58ae
#
_entry.id   27dca6cae96288128efc93c138cd58ae
#
_cell.length_a   1.000
_cell.length_b   1.000
_cell.length_c   1.000
_cell.angle_alpha   90.00
_cell.angle_beta   90.00
_cell.angle_gamma   90.00
#
_symmetry.space_group_name_H-M   'P 1'
#
loop_
_entity.id
_entity.type
_entity.pdbx_description
1 polymer ?
#
loop_
_entity_poly.entity_id
_entity_poly.type
_entity_poly.pdbx_seq_one_letter_code
_entity_poly.pdbx_strand_id
1 'polypeptide(L)'
;MIQRVQTIWLLLAAVAGFFTTQIPLYAGVMAGEVSKKYVATESLLLFATAIIASLLAVIAIFLYKNRGTQIKFTSLGIVVSIILIALEVWQIGSFQQTAGILKGTYYWGALLPIAMTIFFILAAINIRKDNKLIKSLERFR
;
A
#
# COMPACT_ATOMS: atom_id res chain seq x y z
N MET A 1 -23.19 -4.73 -10.12
CA MET A 1 -22.58 -3.40 -10.15
C MET A 1 -21.56 -3.14 -9.02
N ILE A 2 -21.77 -3.70 -7.84
CA ILE A 2 -20.88 -3.51 -6.67
C ILE A 2 -19.48 -4.10 -6.88
N GLN A 3 -19.35 -5.18 -7.67
CA GLN A 3 -18.04 -5.78 -8.01
C GLN A 3 -17.06 -4.81 -8.70
N ARG A 4 -17.57 -3.84 -9.47
CA ARG A 4 -16.73 -2.85 -10.14
C ARG A 4 -16.04 -1.89 -9.15
N VAL A 5 -16.76 -1.50 -8.09
CA VAL A 5 -16.23 -0.55 -7.09
C VAL A 5 -15.08 -1.16 -6.29
N GLN A 6 -15.21 -2.43 -5.83
CA GLN A 6 -14.12 -3.10 -5.11
C GLN A 6 -12.88 -3.31 -5.99
N THR A 7 -13.07 -3.60 -7.29
CA THR A 7 -11.96 -3.72 -8.24
C THR A 7 -11.23 -2.39 -8.43
N ILE A 8 -11.96 -1.27 -8.45
CA ILE A 8 -11.35 0.07 -8.54
C ILE A 8 -10.47 0.34 -7.32
N TRP A 9 -10.94 0.05 -6.11
CA TRP A 9 -10.13 0.25 -4.90
C TRP A 9 -8.88 -0.63 -4.87
N LEU A 10 -8.99 -1.89 -5.30
CA LEU A 10 -7.83 -2.79 -5.41
C LEU A 10 -6.85 -2.33 -6.49
N LEU A 11 -7.36 -1.82 -7.61
CA LEU A 11 -6.52 -1.25 -8.67
C LEU A 11 -5.76 -0.01 -8.16
N LEU A 12 -6.44 0.89 -7.46
CA LEU A 12 -5.81 2.06 -6.87
C LEU A 12 -4.75 1.67 -5.82
N ALA A 13 -4.99 0.62 -5.03
CA ALA A 13 -4.01 0.08 -4.10
C ALA A 13 -2.77 -0.46 -4.83
N ALA A 14 -2.96 -1.22 -5.92
CA ALA A 14 -1.86 -1.75 -6.73
C ALA A 14 -1.03 -0.62 -7.36
N VAL A 15 -1.68 0.39 -7.91
CA VAL A 15 -1.04 1.58 -8.51
C VAL A 15 -0.27 2.37 -7.45
N ALA A 16 -0.88 2.61 -6.28
CA ALA A 16 -0.21 3.32 -5.18
C ALA A 16 1.06 2.59 -4.71
N GLY A 17 1.00 1.25 -4.57
CA GLY A 17 2.17 0.46 -4.20
C GLY A 17 3.27 0.49 -5.26
N PHE A 18 2.93 0.44 -6.53
CA PHE A 18 3.90 0.60 -7.62
C PHE A 18 4.55 1.98 -7.59
N PHE A 19 3.77 3.05 -7.47
CA PHE A 19 4.31 4.42 -7.40
C PHE A 19 5.15 4.67 -6.16
N THR A 20 4.90 3.97 -5.04
CA THR A 20 5.76 4.03 -3.86
C THR A 20 7.21 3.65 -4.19
N THR A 21 7.44 2.77 -5.17
CA THR A 21 8.79 2.37 -5.59
C THR A 21 9.49 3.39 -6.48
N GLN A 22 8.75 4.31 -7.10
CA GLN A 22 9.26 5.25 -8.10
C GLN A 22 9.40 6.68 -7.57
N ILE A 23 8.51 7.08 -6.66
CA ILE A 23 8.46 8.44 -6.15
C ILE A 23 9.31 8.55 -4.89
N PRO A 24 10.12 9.62 -4.75
CA PRO A 24 10.90 9.84 -3.54
C PRO A 24 10.00 9.91 -2.30
N LEU A 25 10.44 9.26 -1.22
CA LEU A 25 9.73 9.23 0.06
C LEU A 25 10.17 10.39 0.96
N TYR A 26 11.45 10.73 0.87
CA TYR A 26 12.07 11.73 1.72
C TYR A 26 13.15 12.50 0.95
N ALA A 27 13.31 13.77 1.26
CA ALA A 27 14.39 14.60 0.73
C ALA A 27 15.08 15.34 1.89
N GLY A 28 16.39 15.19 1.97
CA GLY A 28 17.20 15.82 3.01
C GLY A 28 18.35 16.63 2.43
N VAL A 29 18.78 17.66 3.16
CA VAL A 29 19.93 18.49 2.82
C VAL A 29 21.08 18.14 3.77
N MET A 30 22.20 17.71 3.20
CA MET A 30 23.44 17.43 3.93
C MET A 30 24.26 18.71 4.20
N ALA A 31 25.23 18.61 5.08
CA ALA A 31 26.23 19.65 5.26
C ALA A 31 26.95 19.90 3.92
N GLY A 32 26.84 21.15 3.38
CA GLY A 32 27.35 21.52 2.07
C GLY A 32 26.30 21.72 0.99
N GLU A 33 25.03 21.90 1.37
CA GLU A 33 23.88 22.18 0.48
C GLU A 33 23.56 21.10 -0.57
N VAL A 34 24.10 19.89 -0.41
CA VAL A 34 23.77 18.78 -1.29
C VAL A 34 22.45 18.15 -0.88
N SER A 35 21.44 18.24 -1.75
CA SER A 35 20.15 17.58 -1.53
C SER A 35 20.22 16.10 -1.92
N LYS A 36 19.84 15.22 -1.00
CA LYS A 36 19.71 13.78 -1.28
C LYS A 36 18.26 13.35 -1.11
N LYS A 37 17.75 12.65 -2.12
CA LYS A 37 16.39 12.07 -2.10
C LYS A 37 16.48 10.59 -1.75
N TYR A 38 15.57 10.11 -0.91
CA TYR A 38 15.45 8.72 -0.56
C TYR A 38 14.28 8.07 -1.30
N VAL A 39 14.56 7.01 -2.01
CA VAL A 39 13.58 6.24 -2.79
C VAL A 39 13.49 4.81 -2.22
N ALA A 40 12.33 4.19 -2.29
CA ALA A 40 12.13 2.83 -1.76
C ALA A 40 13.08 1.79 -2.39
N THR A 41 13.57 2.02 -3.60
CA THR A 41 14.55 1.16 -4.29
C THR A 41 15.91 1.11 -3.60
N GLU A 42 16.25 2.07 -2.75
CA GLU A 42 17.50 2.05 -1.98
C GLU A 42 17.47 1.03 -0.83
N SER A 43 16.27 0.58 -0.43
CA SER A 43 16.10 -0.47 0.58
C SER A 43 15.39 -1.67 -0.02
N LEU A 44 16.09 -2.83 -0.05
CA LEU A 44 15.51 -4.08 -0.53
C LEU A 44 14.22 -4.44 0.24
N LEU A 45 14.17 -4.18 1.55
CA LEU A 45 12.99 -4.45 2.37
C LEU A 45 11.80 -3.61 1.98
N LEU A 46 11.98 -2.30 1.79
CA LEU A 46 10.92 -1.39 1.35
C LEU A 46 10.44 -1.75 -0.06
N PHE A 47 11.36 -1.95 -0.97
CA PHE A 47 11.04 -2.33 -2.35
C PHE A 47 10.27 -3.65 -2.40
N ALA A 48 10.76 -4.70 -1.73
CA ALA A 48 10.11 -6.00 -1.73
C ALA A 48 8.70 -5.94 -1.10
N THR A 49 8.54 -5.25 0.02
CA THR A 49 7.22 -5.13 0.68
C THR A 49 6.23 -4.32 -0.15
N ALA A 50 6.67 -3.26 -0.83
CA ALA A 50 5.82 -2.49 -1.74
C ALA A 50 5.35 -3.32 -2.94
N ILE A 51 6.25 -4.10 -3.54
CA ILE A 51 5.92 -5.01 -4.65
C ILE A 51 4.98 -6.13 -4.17
N ILE A 52 5.25 -6.75 -3.02
CA ILE A 52 4.37 -7.79 -2.47
C ILE A 52 2.97 -7.24 -2.22
N ALA A 53 2.84 -6.06 -1.63
CA ALA A 53 1.55 -5.43 -1.40
C ALA A 53 0.80 -5.13 -2.72
N SER A 54 1.51 -4.64 -3.74
CA SER A 54 0.94 -4.40 -5.08
C SER A 54 0.46 -5.70 -5.73
N LEU A 55 1.25 -6.77 -5.65
CA LEU A 55 0.88 -8.08 -6.18
C LEU A 55 -0.34 -8.67 -5.46
N LEU A 56 -0.43 -8.52 -4.12
CA LEU A 56 -1.60 -8.95 -3.36
C LEU A 56 -2.88 -8.24 -3.84
N ALA A 57 -2.80 -6.95 -4.15
CA ALA A 57 -3.92 -6.21 -4.71
C ALA A 57 -4.33 -6.74 -6.10
N VAL A 58 -3.37 -6.99 -6.97
CA VAL A 58 -3.60 -7.57 -8.32
C VAL A 58 -4.21 -8.97 -8.21
N ILE A 59 -3.65 -9.83 -7.36
CA ILE A 59 -4.18 -11.19 -7.13
C ILE A 59 -5.62 -11.12 -6.62
N ALA A 60 -5.91 -10.21 -5.68
CA ALA A 60 -7.25 -10.02 -5.15
C ALA A 60 -8.26 -9.58 -6.22
N ILE A 61 -7.83 -8.81 -7.24
CA ILE A 61 -8.68 -8.46 -8.39
C ILE A 61 -9.10 -9.72 -9.16
N PHE A 62 -8.18 -10.63 -9.45
CA PHE A 62 -8.47 -11.86 -10.20
C PHE A 62 -9.30 -12.88 -9.41
N LEU A 63 -9.30 -12.78 -8.08
CA LEU A 63 -10.07 -13.66 -7.19
C LEU A 63 -11.55 -13.25 -7.04
N TYR A 64 -12.08 -12.41 -7.93
CA TYR A 64 -13.46 -11.90 -7.85
C TYR A 64 -14.54 -13.01 -7.82
N LYS A 65 -14.26 -14.18 -8.39
CA LYS A 65 -15.18 -15.34 -8.37
C LYS A 65 -15.21 -16.02 -7.00
N ASN A 66 -14.09 -16.02 -6.26
CA ASN A 66 -13.97 -16.62 -4.93
C ASN A 66 -13.81 -15.56 -3.85
N ARG A 67 -14.92 -14.99 -3.40
CA ARG A 67 -14.96 -13.89 -2.44
C ARG A 67 -14.37 -14.22 -1.08
N GLY A 68 -14.48 -15.49 -0.65
CA GLY A 68 -13.86 -15.95 0.59
C GLY A 68 -12.35 -15.87 0.55
N THR A 69 -11.75 -16.22 -0.57
CA THR A 69 -10.31 -16.11 -0.78
C THR A 69 -9.90 -14.66 -1.04
N GLN A 70 -10.70 -13.92 -1.81
CA GLN A 70 -10.46 -12.50 -2.10
C GLN A 70 -10.33 -11.66 -0.82
N ILE A 71 -11.24 -11.85 0.15
CA ILE A 71 -11.18 -11.10 1.42
C ILE A 71 -9.93 -11.45 2.23
N LYS A 72 -9.46 -12.69 2.18
CA LYS A 72 -8.22 -13.09 2.85
C LYS A 72 -7.00 -12.37 2.27
N PHE A 73 -6.87 -12.35 0.94
CA PHE A 73 -5.79 -11.63 0.26
C PHE A 73 -5.86 -10.12 0.48
N THR A 74 -7.06 -9.54 0.46
CA THR A 74 -7.26 -8.11 0.75
C THR A 74 -6.88 -7.78 2.21
N SER A 75 -7.26 -8.64 3.17
CA SER A 75 -6.87 -8.46 4.58
C SER A 75 -5.37 -8.61 4.79
N LEU A 76 -4.73 -9.55 4.09
CA LEU A 76 -3.27 -9.68 4.09
C LEU A 76 -2.60 -8.43 3.50
N GLY A 77 -3.19 -7.86 2.44
CA GLY A 77 -2.75 -6.59 1.85
C GLY A 77 -2.78 -5.42 2.85
N ILE A 78 -3.82 -5.35 3.70
CA ILE A 78 -3.88 -4.35 4.78
C ILE A 78 -2.70 -4.52 5.75
N VAL A 79 -2.43 -5.76 6.18
CA VAL A 79 -1.32 -6.04 7.12
C VAL A 79 0.02 -5.67 6.49
N VAL A 80 0.26 -6.09 5.25
CA VAL A 80 1.52 -5.80 4.53
C VAL A 80 1.70 -4.30 4.30
N SER A 81 0.63 -3.57 3.98
CA SER A 81 0.71 -2.11 3.80
C SER A 81 0.99 -1.36 5.10
N ILE A 82 0.48 -1.84 6.25
CA ILE A 82 0.84 -1.30 7.57
C ILE A 82 2.31 -1.57 7.88
N ILE A 83 2.80 -2.77 7.59
CA ILE A 83 4.22 -3.12 7.74
C ILE A 83 5.08 -2.21 6.85
N LEU A 84 4.63 -1.93 5.62
CA LEU A 84 5.32 -1.03 4.70
C LEU A 84 5.46 0.38 5.29
N ILE A 85 4.41 0.93 5.91
CA ILE A 85 4.46 2.23 6.59
C ILE A 85 5.47 2.21 7.75
N ALA A 86 5.45 1.16 8.57
CA ALA A 86 6.39 1.02 9.69
C ALA A 86 7.84 0.92 9.21
N LEU A 87 8.10 0.15 8.14
CA LEU A 87 9.42 0.04 7.52
C LEU A 87 9.87 1.37 6.91
N GLU A 88 8.96 2.11 6.28
CA GLU A 88 9.26 3.42 5.72
C GLU A 88 9.74 4.39 6.79
N VAL A 89 9.02 4.53 7.90
CA VAL A 89 9.40 5.40 9.02
C VAL A 89 10.75 4.97 9.59
N TRP A 90 10.97 3.68 9.78
CA TRP A 90 12.23 3.16 10.32
C TRP A 90 13.41 3.42 9.37
N GLN A 91 13.24 3.14 8.09
CA GLN A 91 14.30 3.32 7.08
C GLN A 91 14.65 4.80 6.86
N ILE A 92 13.66 5.68 6.85
CA ILE A 92 13.89 7.13 6.77
C ILE A 92 14.66 7.62 8.01
N GLY A 93 14.31 7.14 9.21
CA GLY A 93 15.05 7.44 10.44
C GLY A 93 16.52 7.00 10.37
N SER A 94 16.78 5.79 9.88
CA SER A 94 18.13 5.27 9.65
C SER A 94 18.89 6.09 8.61
N PHE A 95 18.22 6.47 7.52
CA PHE A 95 18.80 7.30 6.47
C PHE A 95 19.20 8.69 7.00
N GLN A 96 18.36 9.32 7.82
CA GLN A 96 18.67 10.62 8.44
C GLN A 96 19.94 10.55 9.28
N GLN A 97 20.08 9.50 10.10
CA GLN A 97 21.25 9.32 10.97
C GLN A 97 22.51 9.01 10.17
N THR A 98 22.42 8.10 9.21
CA THR A 98 23.58 7.66 8.42
C THR A 98 24.08 8.74 7.47
N ALA A 99 23.18 9.49 6.85
CA ALA A 99 23.52 10.54 5.89
C ALA A 99 23.86 11.90 6.55
N GLY A 100 23.72 12.04 7.88
CA GLY A 100 24.03 13.29 8.59
C GLY A 100 23.14 14.45 8.11
N ILE A 101 21.85 14.20 7.90
CA ILE A 101 20.92 15.17 7.34
C ILE A 101 20.60 16.22 8.41
N LEU A 102 20.91 17.49 8.13
CA LEU A 102 20.66 18.62 9.04
C LEU A 102 19.21 19.09 8.96
N LYS A 103 18.63 19.10 7.75
CA LYS A 103 17.22 19.44 7.49
C LYS A 103 16.67 18.53 6.41
N GLY A 104 15.48 18.00 6.63
CA GLY A 104 14.81 17.18 5.62
C GLY A 104 13.30 17.24 5.78
N THR A 105 12.61 16.94 4.69
CA THR A 105 11.16 16.91 4.60
C THR A 105 10.68 15.62 3.96
N TYR A 106 9.55 15.11 4.46
CA TYR A 106 8.85 14.02 3.79
C TYR A 106 8.33 14.50 2.44
N TYR A 107 8.57 13.70 1.43
CA TYR A 107 8.02 13.94 0.12
C TYR A 107 6.59 13.38 0.06
N TRP A 108 5.79 13.86 -0.86
CA TRP A 108 4.41 13.38 -1.01
C TRP A 108 4.32 11.89 -1.37
N GLY A 109 5.39 11.28 -1.89
CA GLY A 109 5.52 9.85 -2.07
C GLY A 109 5.34 9.03 -0.78
N ALA A 110 5.70 9.61 0.38
CA ALA A 110 5.50 8.99 1.69
C ALA A 110 4.01 8.82 2.07
N LEU A 111 3.10 9.53 1.41
CA LEU A 111 1.65 9.36 1.60
C LEU A 111 1.08 8.16 0.83
N LEU A 112 1.80 7.64 -0.15
CA LEU A 112 1.33 6.54 -1.00
C LEU A 112 1.06 5.24 -0.23
N PRO A 113 1.90 4.76 0.71
CA PRO A 113 1.60 3.60 1.53
C PRO A 113 0.37 3.78 2.41
N ILE A 114 0.13 5.01 2.90
CA ILE A 114 -1.06 5.37 3.67
C ILE A 114 -2.30 5.29 2.78
N ALA A 115 -2.26 5.89 1.60
CA ALA A 115 -3.34 5.82 0.62
C ALA A 115 -3.63 4.36 0.21
N MET A 116 -2.60 3.56 0.00
CA MET A 116 -2.70 2.14 -0.30
C MET A 116 -3.45 1.38 0.80
N THR A 117 -3.12 1.63 2.06
CA THR A 117 -3.80 1.02 3.22
C THR A 117 -5.29 1.39 3.22
N ILE A 118 -5.62 2.66 2.99
CA ILE A 118 -7.01 3.13 2.89
C ILE A 118 -7.75 2.42 1.75
N PHE A 119 -7.14 2.29 0.58
CA PHE A 119 -7.75 1.59 -0.56
C PHE A 119 -8.01 0.12 -0.29
N PHE A 120 -7.08 -0.59 0.39
CA PHE A 120 -7.32 -1.96 0.84
C PHE A 120 -8.48 -2.07 1.83
N ILE A 121 -8.58 -1.14 2.79
CA ILE A 121 -9.68 -1.11 3.75
C ILE A 121 -11.02 -0.89 3.04
N LEU A 122 -11.10 0.07 2.13
CA LEU A 122 -12.31 0.33 1.34
C LEU A 122 -12.70 -0.88 0.47
N ALA A 123 -11.73 -1.55 -0.14
CA ALA A 123 -11.95 -2.80 -0.86
C ALA A 123 -12.53 -3.89 0.06
N ALA A 124 -11.92 -4.09 1.25
CA ALA A 124 -12.38 -5.08 2.22
C ALA A 124 -13.82 -4.83 2.69
N ILE A 125 -14.17 -3.58 2.96
CA ILE A 125 -15.53 -3.18 3.35
C ILE A 125 -16.53 -3.53 2.24
N ASN A 126 -16.21 -3.20 0.99
CA ASN A 126 -17.09 -3.49 -0.14
C ASN A 126 -17.24 -4.99 -0.39
N ILE A 127 -16.16 -5.78 -0.30
CA ILE A 127 -16.22 -7.24 -0.43
C ILE A 127 -17.09 -7.86 0.66
N ARG A 128 -16.97 -7.39 1.92
CA ARG A 128 -17.79 -7.88 3.03
C ARG A 128 -19.28 -7.53 2.87
N LYS A 129 -19.59 -6.32 2.41
CA LYS A 129 -20.98 -5.91 2.11
C LYS A 129 -21.59 -6.81 1.04
N ASP A 130 -20.85 -7.10 -0.01
CA ASP A 130 -21.28 -7.98 -1.09
C ASP A 130 -21.57 -9.41 -0.60
N ASN A 131 -20.66 -9.97 0.20
CA ASN A 131 -20.85 -11.29 0.80
C ASN A 131 -22.11 -11.36 1.69
N LYS A 132 -22.38 -10.30 2.45
CA LYS A 132 -23.56 -10.22 3.31
C LYS A 132 -24.85 -10.19 2.49
N LEU A 133 -24.87 -9.44 1.39
CA LEU A 133 -26.03 -9.35 0.49
C LEU A 133 -26.36 -10.71 -0.14
N ILE A 134 -25.35 -11.43 -0.64
CA ILE A 134 -25.57 -12.75 -1.26
C ILE A 134 -26.09 -13.77 -0.24
N LYS A 135 -25.49 -13.83 0.94
CA LYS A 135 -25.98 -14.72 2.02
C LYS A 135 -27.43 -14.41 2.44
N SER A 136 -27.83 -13.15 2.39
CA SER A 136 -29.21 -12.79 2.68
C SER A 136 -30.18 -13.28 1.60
N LEU A 137 -29.80 -13.18 0.32
CA LEU A 137 -30.61 -13.67 -0.80
C LEU A 137 -30.74 -15.19 -0.81
N GLU A 138 -29.71 -15.92 -0.42
CA GLU A 138 -29.76 -17.39 -0.31
C GLU A 138 -30.67 -17.86 0.83
N ARG A 139 -30.84 -17.05 1.89
CA ARG A 139 -31.76 -17.38 2.99
C ARG A 139 -33.24 -17.23 2.64
N PHE A 140 -33.56 -16.49 1.59
CA PHE A 140 -34.95 -16.30 1.08
C PHE A 140 -35.35 -17.32 0.00
N ARG A 141 -34.48 -18.21 -0.35
CA ARG A 141 -34.71 -19.31 -1.28
C ARG A 141 -34.98 -20.62 -0.56
#